data_69ab8060fd68097e0ca63e0c18d899f9
#
_entry.id   69ab8060fd68097e0ca63e0c18d899f9
#
_cell.length_a   1.000
_cell.length_b   1.000
_cell.length_c   1.000
_cell.angle_alpha   90.00
_cell.angle_beta   90.00
_cell.angle_gamma   90.00
#
_symmetry.space_group_name_H-M   'P 1'
#
loop_
_entity.id
_entity.type
_entity.pdbx_description
1 polymer ?
#
loop_
_entity_poly.entity_id
_entity_poly.type
_entity_poly.pdbx_seq_one_letter_code
_entity_poly.pdbx_strand_id
1 'polypeptide(L)'
;MPDTPVPPPEKPKRPQQVFTLLVELGHMPGDKLPKGATGAGLLVYATGVDEAEAVRETVAVLKQADLRPLDVTSYGTLEERIAAGDEVPQEERDLMARALAENAVIVAQKTWFSDADEND
;
A
#
# COMPACT_ATOMS: atom_id res chain seq x y z
N MET A 1 -7.20 -35.96 -25.11
CA MET A 1 -6.92 -35.39 -24.76
C MET A 1 -6.52 -35.02 -24.53
N PRO A 2 -6.53 -34.86 -24.65
CA PRO A 2 -5.98 -34.37 -24.32
C PRO A 2 -5.93 -33.89 -23.55
N ASP A 3 -5.64 -33.93 -23.19
CA ASP A 3 -5.48 -33.36 -22.51
C ASP A 3 -4.85 -32.59 -22.19
N THR A 4 -4.97 -32.00 -22.53
CA THR A 4 -4.42 -30.89 -22.28
C THR A 4 -4.72 -30.49 -21.01
N PRO A 5 -3.83 -30.33 -20.28
CA PRO A 5 -4.05 -29.91 -19.02
C PRO A 5 -4.46 -28.55 -19.10
N VAL A 6 -5.53 -28.39 -19.10
CA VAL A 6 -6.04 -27.23 -18.83
C VAL A 6 -5.62 -26.91 -17.55
N PRO A 7 -5.08 -25.86 -17.35
CA PRO A 7 -4.79 -25.40 -16.11
C PRO A 7 -6.05 -25.36 -15.38
N PRO A 8 -5.96 -25.58 -14.19
CA PRO A 8 -7.08 -25.62 -13.39
C PRO A 8 -7.88 -24.47 -13.72
N PRO A 9 -9.01 -24.72 -13.85
CA PRO A 9 -9.85 -23.72 -14.17
C PRO A 9 -9.62 -22.70 -13.31
N GLU A 10 -9.08 -21.91 -13.71
CA GLU A 10 -8.99 -20.96 -13.15
C GLU A 10 -10.21 -20.54 -12.89
N LYS A 11 -10.56 -20.41 -11.74
CA LYS A 11 -11.30 -19.52 -11.27
C LYS A 11 -11.05 -18.33 -12.03
N PRO A 12 -12.04 -17.71 -12.54
CA PRO A 12 -11.88 -16.47 -13.19
C PRO A 12 -11.08 -15.63 -12.28
N LYS A 13 -10.00 -15.22 -12.70
CA LYS A 13 -9.21 -14.36 -11.92
C LYS A 13 -10.00 -13.14 -11.66
N ARG A 14 -10.13 -12.80 -10.44
CA ARG A 14 -10.73 -11.51 -10.11
C ARG A 14 -9.79 -10.43 -10.59
N PRO A 15 -10.33 -9.34 -11.09
CA PRO A 15 -9.47 -8.26 -11.56
C PRO A 15 -8.65 -7.69 -10.42
N GLN A 16 -7.47 -7.28 -10.73
CA GLN A 16 -6.63 -6.57 -9.78
C GLN A 16 -7.19 -5.18 -9.58
N GLN A 17 -7.08 -4.69 -8.38
CA GLN A 17 -7.53 -3.35 -8.01
C GLN A 17 -6.42 -2.66 -7.25
N VAL A 18 -6.49 -1.34 -7.14
CA VAL A 18 -5.49 -0.58 -6.39
C VAL A 18 -6.16 -0.04 -5.14
N PHE A 19 -5.51 -0.26 -4.01
CA PHE A 19 -6.00 0.20 -2.71
C PHE A 19 -5.09 1.29 -2.17
N THR A 20 -5.68 2.30 -1.56
CA THR A 20 -4.93 3.34 -0.87
C THR A 20 -4.76 2.90 0.58
N LEU A 21 -3.52 2.78 1.01
CA LEU A 21 -3.21 2.32 2.36
C LEU A 21 -2.38 3.36 3.10
N LEU A 22 -2.64 3.49 4.38
CA LEU A 22 -1.79 4.30 5.24
C LEU A 22 -1.08 3.34 6.18
N VAL A 23 0.24 3.32 6.13
CA VAL A 23 1.04 2.39 6.92
C VAL A 23 1.80 3.16 7.97
N GLU A 24 1.66 2.75 9.21
CA GLU A 24 2.42 3.33 10.31
C GLU A 24 3.67 2.50 10.52
N LEU A 25 4.82 3.14 10.54
CA LEU A 25 6.11 2.47 10.76
C LEU A 25 6.66 2.82 12.11
N GLY A 26 7.26 1.84 12.77
CA GLY A 26 7.99 2.06 13.99
C GLY A 26 9.49 2.09 13.74
N HIS A 27 10.21 2.36 14.82
CA HIS A 27 11.67 2.36 14.75
C HIS A 27 12.21 0.93 14.76
N MET A 28 13.31 0.75 14.04
CA MET A 28 14.10 -0.47 14.13
C MET A 28 15.56 -0.08 14.22
N PRO A 29 16.38 -0.89 14.87
CA PRO A 29 17.81 -0.63 14.87
C PRO A 29 18.34 -0.59 13.43
N GLY A 30 19.06 0.42 13.12
CA GLY A 30 19.63 0.55 11.78
C GLY A 30 18.72 1.12 10.74
N ASP A 31 17.48 1.54 11.12
CA ASP A 31 16.60 2.14 10.14
C ASP A 31 17.13 3.54 9.77
N LYS A 32 16.53 4.12 8.75
CA LYS A 32 16.99 5.41 8.23
C LYS A 32 16.08 6.55 8.62
N LEU A 33 15.36 6.39 9.72
CA LEU A 33 14.54 7.47 10.20
C LEU A 33 15.42 8.61 10.70
N PRO A 34 15.00 9.85 10.52
CA PRO A 34 15.77 10.99 11.01
C PRO A 34 15.94 10.92 12.51
N LYS A 35 17.01 11.54 12.98
CA LYS A 35 17.24 11.62 14.40
C LYS A 35 16.06 12.30 15.05
N GLY A 36 15.55 11.75 16.13
CA GLY A 36 14.42 12.30 16.85
C GLY A 36 13.07 11.83 16.35
N ALA A 37 13.04 11.12 15.24
CA ALA A 37 11.77 10.59 14.76
C ALA A 37 11.37 9.38 15.58
N THR A 38 10.07 9.26 15.86
CA THR A 38 9.53 8.11 16.59
C THR A 38 8.93 7.09 15.65
N GLY A 39 8.79 7.44 14.38
CA GLY A 39 8.22 6.56 13.37
C GLY A 39 7.90 7.34 12.12
N ALA A 40 7.09 6.78 11.28
CA ALA A 40 6.68 7.43 10.04
C ALA A 40 5.33 6.90 9.56
N GLY A 41 4.65 7.71 8.75
CA GLY A 41 3.46 7.27 8.06
C GLY A 41 3.74 7.24 6.57
N LEU A 42 3.32 6.18 5.90
CA LEU A 42 3.47 6.07 4.46
C LEU A 42 2.12 6.00 3.81
N LEU A 43 1.91 6.82 2.80
CA LEU A 43 0.74 6.70 1.96
C LEU A 43 1.14 5.83 0.78
N VAL A 44 0.44 4.72 0.60
CA VAL A 44 0.85 3.70 -0.34
C VAL A 44 -0.29 3.33 -1.26
N TYR A 45 0.01 3.12 -2.53
CA TYR A 45 -0.95 2.55 -3.48
C TYR A 45 -0.47 1.14 -3.80
N ALA A 46 -1.29 0.17 -3.44
CA ALA A 46 -0.92 -1.24 -3.57
C ALA A 46 -1.97 -2.01 -4.34
N THR A 47 -1.52 -2.88 -5.21
CA THR A 47 -2.39 -3.66 -6.07
C THR A 47 -2.69 -5.01 -5.44
N GLY A 48 -3.93 -5.46 -5.58
CA GLY A 48 -4.32 -6.79 -5.13
C GLY A 48 -5.70 -7.13 -5.65
N VAL A 49 -6.07 -8.39 -5.60
CA VAL A 49 -7.42 -8.81 -5.99
C VAL A 49 -8.41 -8.39 -4.92
N ASP A 50 -7.94 -8.21 -3.70
CA ASP A 50 -8.77 -7.68 -2.61
C ASP A 50 -7.85 -6.91 -1.66
N GLU A 51 -8.47 -6.30 -0.67
CA GLU A 51 -7.74 -5.49 0.29
C GLU A 51 -6.71 -6.30 1.06
N ALA A 52 -7.08 -7.51 1.45
CA ALA A 52 -6.18 -8.34 2.25
C ALA A 52 -4.89 -8.66 1.48
N GLU A 53 -5.00 -8.90 0.20
CA GLU A 53 -3.82 -9.16 -0.62
C GLU A 53 -2.97 -7.91 -0.74
N ALA A 54 -3.59 -6.75 -0.96
CA ALA A 54 -2.84 -5.50 -1.08
C ALA A 54 -2.09 -5.21 0.22
N VAL A 55 -2.70 -5.46 1.36
CA VAL A 55 -2.07 -5.27 2.67
C VAL A 55 -0.88 -6.22 2.83
N ARG A 56 -1.08 -7.50 2.52
CA ARG A 56 0.00 -8.49 2.66
C ARG A 56 1.19 -8.14 1.79
N GLU A 57 0.94 -7.73 0.55
CA GLU A 57 2.02 -7.38 -0.36
C GLU A 57 2.78 -6.15 0.14
N THR A 58 2.05 -5.17 0.65
CA THR A 58 2.65 -3.97 1.20
C THR A 58 3.55 -4.30 2.38
N VAL A 59 3.05 -5.09 3.32
CA VAL A 59 3.81 -5.46 4.50
C VAL A 59 5.07 -6.24 4.08
N ALA A 60 4.95 -7.13 3.12
CA ALA A 60 6.10 -7.92 2.66
C ALA A 60 7.17 -7.03 2.05
N VAL A 61 6.77 -6.09 1.20
CA VAL A 61 7.71 -5.18 0.56
C VAL A 61 8.42 -4.31 1.59
N LEU A 62 7.67 -3.81 2.58
CA LEU A 62 8.27 -2.95 3.59
C LEU A 62 9.23 -3.72 4.49
N LYS A 63 8.90 -4.95 4.84
CA LYS A 63 9.81 -5.76 5.63
C LYS A 63 11.08 -6.10 4.87
N GLN A 64 10.97 -6.31 3.55
CA GLN A 64 12.15 -6.56 2.74
C GLN A 64 13.05 -5.33 2.68
N ALA A 65 12.49 -4.15 2.89
CA ALA A 65 13.25 -2.92 2.93
C ALA A 65 13.75 -2.58 4.33
N ASP A 66 13.65 -3.53 5.25
CA ASP A 66 14.09 -3.35 6.64
C ASP A 66 13.28 -2.29 7.38
N LEU A 67 12.01 -2.17 7.02
CA LEU A 67 11.11 -1.27 7.72
C LEU A 67 10.19 -2.09 8.63
N ARG A 68 9.62 -1.43 9.62
CA ARG A 68 8.80 -2.09 10.61
C ARG A 68 7.37 -1.58 10.54
N PRO A 69 6.53 -2.18 9.72
CA PRO A 69 5.13 -1.77 9.68
C PRO A 69 4.43 -2.18 10.97
N LEU A 70 3.79 -1.25 11.62
CA LEU A 70 3.07 -1.47 12.87
C LEU A 70 1.58 -1.63 12.63
N ASP A 71 1.04 -0.87 11.71
CA ASP A 71 -0.39 -0.87 11.47
C ASP A 71 -0.66 -0.41 10.05
N VAL A 72 -1.72 -0.94 9.45
CA VAL A 72 -2.12 -0.56 8.11
C VAL A 72 -3.60 -0.24 8.13
N THR A 73 -3.94 0.97 7.67
CA THR A 73 -5.32 1.39 7.53
C THR A 73 -5.63 1.47 6.05
N SER A 74 -6.74 0.89 5.62
CA SER A 74 -7.12 0.95 4.21
C SER A 74 -8.20 1.99 4.01
N TYR A 75 -8.03 2.79 2.95
CA TYR A 75 -9.06 3.73 2.53
C TYR A 75 -9.81 3.22 1.31
N GLY A 76 -9.48 2.01 0.86
CA GLY A 76 -10.20 1.36 -0.22
C GLY A 76 -9.68 1.72 -1.60
N THR A 77 -10.49 1.41 -2.60
CA THR A 77 -10.15 1.68 -4.00
C THR A 77 -10.44 3.12 -4.34
N LEU A 78 -10.01 3.56 -5.52
CA LEU A 78 -10.32 4.90 -6.00
C LEU A 78 -11.83 5.12 -6.01
N GLU A 79 -12.59 4.14 -6.48
CA GLU A 79 -14.05 4.27 -6.55
C GLU A 79 -14.66 4.42 -5.16
N GLU A 80 -14.14 3.66 -4.21
CA GLU A 80 -14.62 3.74 -2.84
C GLU A 80 -14.27 5.09 -2.22
N ARG A 81 -13.10 5.61 -2.51
CA ARG A 81 -12.70 6.92 -2.01
C ARG A 81 -13.57 8.03 -2.57
N ILE A 82 -13.86 7.96 -3.87
CA ILE A 82 -14.72 8.94 -4.51
C ILE A 82 -16.12 8.86 -3.92
N ALA A 83 -16.63 7.65 -3.71
CA ALA A 83 -17.95 7.47 -3.10
C ALA A 83 -18.00 8.01 -1.68
N ALA A 84 -16.89 8.02 -0.98
CA ALA A 84 -16.81 8.56 0.37
C ALA A 84 -16.62 10.08 0.39
N GLY A 85 -16.53 10.72 -0.76
CA GLY A 85 -16.43 12.16 -0.83
C GLY A 85 -15.00 12.68 -0.98
N ASP A 86 -14.03 11.80 -1.15
CA ASP A 86 -12.64 12.25 -1.31
C ASP A 86 -12.44 12.85 -2.68
N GLU A 87 -11.63 13.88 -2.70
CA GLU A 87 -11.16 14.41 -3.97
C GLU A 87 -9.81 13.79 -4.22
N VAL A 88 -9.67 13.11 -5.34
CA VAL A 88 -8.41 12.45 -5.67
C VAL A 88 -7.79 13.16 -6.87
N PRO A 89 -6.71 13.91 -6.66
CA PRO A 89 -6.07 14.66 -7.75
C PRO A 89 -5.54 13.72 -8.84
N GLN A 90 -5.39 14.25 -10.02
CA GLN A 90 -4.90 13.48 -11.15
C GLN A 90 -3.55 12.83 -10.90
N GLU A 91 -2.67 13.53 -10.18
CA GLU A 91 -1.37 13.01 -9.81
C GLU A 91 -1.47 11.71 -9.05
N GLU A 92 -2.43 11.61 -8.11
CA GLU A 92 -2.63 10.38 -7.35
C GLU A 92 -3.24 9.31 -8.24
N ARG A 93 -4.16 9.69 -9.12
CA ARG A 93 -4.77 8.73 -10.04
C ARG A 93 -3.72 8.14 -10.98
N ASP A 94 -2.75 8.95 -11.38
CA ASP A 94 -1.67 8.49 -12.25
C ASP A 94 -0.79 7.47 -11.51
N LEU A 95 -0.51 7.70 -10.24
CA LEU A 95 0.26 6.75 -9.44
C LEU A 95 -0.52 5.46 -9.23
N MET A 96 -1.82 5.54 -9.02
CA MET A 96 -2.67 4.37 -8.90
C MET A 96 -2.66 3.55 -10.19
N ALA A 97 -2.77 4.24 -11.34
CA ALA A 97 -2.74 3.56 -12.63
C ALA A 97 -1.41 2.86 -12.86
N ARG A 98 -0.33 3.49 -12.42
CA ARG A 98 0.99 2.91 -12.53
C ARG A 98 1.12 1.69 -11.61
N ALA A 99 0.60 1.78 -10.39
CA ALA A 99 0.63 0.64 -9.47
C ALA A 99 -0.09 -0.55 -10.07
N LEU A 100 -1.23 -0.30 -10.71
CA LEU A 100 -2.00 -1.35 -11.33
C LEU A 100 -1.25 -1.94 -12.53
N ALA A 101 -0.71 -1.09 -13.39
CA ALA A 101 -0.02 -1.55 -14.60
C ALA A 101 1.21 -2.36 -14.28
N GLU A 102 1.89 -2.02 -13.20
CA GLU A 102 3.13 -2.70 -12.81
C GLU A 102 2.91 -3.77 -11.75
N ASN A 103 1.68 -3.94 -11.29
CA ASN A 103 1.35 -4.85 -10.19
C ASN A 103 2.28 -4.57 -9.00
N ALA A 104 2.33 -3.33 -8.61
CA ALA A 104 3.36 -2.84 -7.69
C ALA A 104 2.78 -2.21 -6.43
N VAL A 105 3.66 -2.00 -5.46
CA VAL A 105 3.38 -1.23 -4.26
C VAL A 105 4.15 0.07 -4.43
N ILE A 106 3.45 1.18 -4.47
CA ILE A 106 4.07 2.49 -4.68
C ILE A 106 3.88 3.35 -3.44
N VAL A 107 5.00 3.83 -2.87
CA VAL A 107 4.94 4.75 -1.73
C VAL A 107 4.82 6.15 -2.30
N ALA A 108 3.68 6.76 -2.09
CA ALA A 108 3.39 8.08 -2.66
C ALA A 108 3.82 9.21 -1.75
N GLN A 109 3.82 8.99 -0.46
CA GLN A 109 4.13 10.07 0.49
C GLN A 109 4.67 9.47 1.78
N LYS A 110 5.60 10.17 2.41
CA LYS A 110 6.17 9.75 3.68
C LYS A 110 6.12 10.94 4.63
N THR A 111 5.65 10.71 5.83
CA THR A 111 5.59 11.72 6.86
C THR A 111 6.30 11.19 8.10
N TRP A 112 7.24 11.97 8.63
CA TRP A 112 7.96 11.55 9.84
C TRP A 112 7.16 11.96 11.06
N PHE A 113 7.16 11.11 12.08
CA PHE A 113 6.57 11.43 13.37
C PHE A 113 7.69 11.72 14.36
N SER A 114 7.45 12.62 15.28
CA SER A 114 8.41 12.86 16.34
C SER A 114 7.66 13.37 17.56
N ASP A 115 8.30 13.25 18.72
CA ASP A 115 7.68 13.71 19.96
C ASP A 115 7.43 15.22 19.91
N ALA A 116 8.26 15.95 19.21
CA ALA A 116 8.10 17.40 19.13
C ALA A 116 6.79 17.79 18.48
N ASP A 117 6.27 16.97 17.57
CA ASP A 117 5.04 17.29 16.89
C ASP A 117 3.84 17.18 17.81
N GLU A 118 3.98 16.47 18.90
CA GLU A 118 2.86 16.27 19.81
C GLU A 118 2.64 17.44 20.73
N ASN A 119 3.54 18.35 20.77
CA ASN A 119 3.45 19.47 21.69
C ASN A 119 2.82 20.71 21.08
N ASP A 120 2.33 20.62 19.91
CA ASP A 120 1.72 21.78 19.25
C ASP A 120 0.27 21.99 19.60
#